data_1867cde025c4912c111b53fa7997994b
#
_entry.id   1867cde025c4912c111b53fa7997994b
#
_cell.length_a   1.000
_cell.length_b   1.000
_cell.length_c   1.000
_cell.angle_alpha   90.00
_cell.angle_beta   90.00
_cell.angle_gamma   90.00
#
_symmetry.space_group_name_H-M   'P 1'
#
loop_
_entity.id
_entity.type
_entity.pdbx_description
1 polymer ?
#
loop_
_entity_poly.entity_id
_entity_poly.type
_entity_poly.pdbx_seq_one_letter_code
_entity_poly.pdbx_strand_id
1 'polypeptide(L)'
;MAEPDWVNEIPAHRPTVVVADGLFAFLSEAVIVAILRRITEHFRFGMVAFNDYGTVGRLNVVAGKVFPTRRRMVRMLATQWDFRGFKDAHHPEAWNPNLTLIEEASAMQEADLSLFPPLVRLRGRMAAHFPVIERKARILCYRF
;
A
#
# COMPACT_ATOMS: atom_id res chain seq x y z
N MET A 1 -0.05 -25.09 -5.55
CA MET A 1 1.37 -24.91 -5.90
C MET A 1 2.01 -24.19 -4.74
N ALA A 2 2.89 -24.83 -3.99
CA ALA A 2 3.58 -24.16 -2.86
C ALA A 2 4.47 -23.08 -3.48
N GLU A 3 4.21 -21.81 -3.14
CA GLU A 3 5.13 -20.73 -3.51
C GLU A 3 6.51 -21.05 -2.95
N PRO A 4 7.59 -20.81 -3.73
CA PRO A 4 8.94 -21.03 -3.24
C PRO A 4 9.13 -20.23 -1.95
N ASP A 5 9.76 -20.85 -0.98
CA ASP A 5 9.95 -20.32 0.36
C ASP A 5 11.08 -19.28 0.36
N TRP A 6 10.89 -18.23 -0.47
CA TRP A 6 11.87 -17.18 -0.73
C TRP A 6 12.43 -16.55 0.55
N VAL A 7 11.62 -16.50 1.60
CA VAL A 7 12.03 -15.95 2.90
C VAL A 7 13.17 -16.78 3.51
N ASN A 8 13.13 -18.12 3.35
CA ASN A 8 14.14 -19.02 3.91
C ASN A 8 15.51 -18.92 3.23
N GLU A 9 15.56 -18.33 2.03
CA GLU A 9 16.85 -18.06 1.34
C GLU A 9 17.60 -16.87 1.94
N ILE A 10 16.92 -16.06 2.77
CA ILE A 10 17.48 -14.84 3.36
C ILE A 10 17.89 -15.12 4.81
N PRO A 11 19.12 -14.77 5.23
CA PRO A 11 19.59 -15.00 6.59
C PRO A 11 18.73 -14.27 7.64
N ALA A 12 18.10 -15.02 8.55
CA ALA A 12 17.18 -14.51 9.56
C ALA A 12 17.81 -13.59 10.63
N HIS A 13 19.14 -13.66 10.79
CA HIS A 13 19.88 -12.92 11.83
C HIS A 13 20.31 -11.52 11.40
N ARG A 14 20.06 -11.13 10.16
CA ARG A 14 20.42 -9.80 9.64
C ARG A 14 19.26 -8.81 9.79
N PRO A 15 19.56 -7.53 10.09
CA PRO A 15 18.57 -6.47 9.98
C PRO A 15 17.98 -6.45 8.56
N THR A 16 16.67 -6.53 8.48
CA THR A 16 16.00 -6.68 7.18
C THR A 16 14.98 -5.57 6.96
N VAL A 17 14.98 -5.01 5.77
CA VAL A 17 13.92 -4.08 5.32
C VAL A 17 13.18 -4.74 4.17
N VAL A 18 11.88 -4.90 4.33
CA VAL A 18 10.98 -5.42 3.31
C VAL A 18 10.14 -4.28 2.76
N VAL A 19 10.14 -4.11 1.44
CA VAL A 19 9.33 -3.09 0.77
C VAL A 19 8.36 -3.77 -0.19
N ALA A 20 7.06 -3.51 -0.02
CA ALA A 20 6.01 -4.01 -0.89
C ALA A 20 5.30 -2.82 -1.57
N ASP A 21 5.87 -2.33 -2.66
CA ASP A 21 5.29 -1.24 -3.43
C ASP A 21 4.22 -1.74 -4.41
N GLY A 22 2.98 -1.28 -4.21
CA GLY A 22 1.84 -1.61 -5.06
C GLY A 22 1.36 -3.07 -5.01
N LEU A 23 2.02 -3.94 -4.25
CA LEU A 23 1.75 -5.39 -4.26
C LEU A 23 0.43 -5.73 -3.56
N PHE A 24 0.17 -5.16 -2.39
CA PHE A 24 -0.93 -5.59 -1.53
C PHE A 24 -2.31 -5.35 -2.14
N ALA A 25 -2.43 -4.37 -3.03
CA ALA A 25 -3.68 -4.11 -3.74
C ALA A 25 -4.20 -5.32 -4.55
N PHE A 26 -3.30 -6.20 -4.99
CA PHE A 26 -3.60 -7.37 -5.83
C PHE A 26 -3.76 -8.67 -5.06
N LEU A 27 -3.57 -8.65 -3.76
CA LEU A 27 -3.61 -9.83 -2.89
C LEU A 27 -4.89 -9.84 -2.06
N SER A 28 -5.35 -11.03 -1.70
CA SER A 28 -6.42 -11.15 -0.70
C SER A 28 -5.88 -10.83 0.70
N GLU A 29 -6.77 -10.39 1.58
CA GLU A 29 -6.44 -10.10 2.98
C GLU A 29 -5.72 -11.27 3.66
N ALA A 30 -6.21 -12.50 3.44
CA ALA A 30 -5.60 -13.70 4.01
C ALA A 30 -4.15 -13.90 3.54
N VAL A 31 -3.84 -13.60 2.29
CA VAL A 31 -2.47 -13.70 1.75
C VAL A 31 -1.58 -12.61 2.36
N ILE A 32 -2.08 -11.38 2.52
CA ILE A 32 -1.33 -10.28 3.16
C ILE A 32 -0.99 -10.65 4.60
N VAL A 33 -1.97 -11.14 5.37
CA VAL A 33 -1.77 -11.61 6.75
C VAL A 33 -0.70 -12.71 6.81
N ALA A 34 -0.77 -13.68 5.91
CA ALA A 34 0.21 -14.77 5.84
C ALA A 34 1.63 -14.26 5.51
N ILE A 35 1.76 -13.32 4.59
CA ILE A 35 3.06 -12.70 4.25
C ILE A 35 3.63 -11.95 5.45
N LEU A 36 2.85 -11.08 6.10
CA LEU A 36 3.31 -10.30 7.25
C LEU A 36 3.72 -11.21 8.42
N ARG A 37 2.95 -12.27 8.69
CA ARG A 37 3.28 -13.25 9.71
C ARG A 37 4.60 -13.95 9.40
N ARG A 38 4.76 -14.44 8.18
CA ARG A 38 5.96 -15.14 7.75
C ARG A 38 7.22 -14.27 7.84
N ILE A 39 7.13 -12.99 7.49
CA ILE A 39 8.23 -12.03 7.64
C ILE A 39 8.65 -11.93 9.11
N THR A 40 7.70 -11.69 10.02
CA THR A 40 7.97 -11.49 11.44
C THR A 40 8.32 -12.77 12.19
N GLU A 41 7.97 -13.95 11.68
CA GLU A 41 8.37 -15.25 12.23
C GLU A 41 9.79 -15.64 11.78
N HIS A 42 10.19 -15.25 10.58
CA HIS A 42 11.50 -15.60 10.04
C HIS A 42 12.61 -14.65 10.52
N PHE A 43 12.41 -13.33 10.38
CA PHE A 43 13.42 -12.34 10.75
C PHE A 43 13.27 -11.95 12.21
N ARG A 44 14.41 -11.82 12.92
CA ARG A 44 14.42 -11.45 14.34
C ARG A 44 14.08 -10.00 14.58
N PHE A 45 14.39 -9.12 13.63
CA PHE A 45 14.15 -7.68 13.70
C PHE A 45 14.28 -7.06 12.32
N GLY A 46 13.51 -6.04 12.07
CA GLY A 46 13.52 -5.35 10.80
C GLY A 46 12.41 -4.32 10.66
N MET A 47 12.20 -3.93 9.42
CA MET A 47 11.12 -3.03 9.04
C MET A 47 10.38 -3.57 7.82
N VAL A 48 9.08 -3.33 7.77
CA VAL A 48 8.27 -3.56 6.59
C VAL A 48 7.55 -2.27 6.21
N ALA A 49 7.66 -1.88 4.93
CA ALA A 49 7.00 -0.71 4.38
C ALA A 49 6.15 -1.11 3.18
N PHE A 50 4.94 -0.58 3.10
CA PHE A 50 4.03 -0.84 1.99
C PHE A 50 3.05 0.30 1.75
N ASN A 51 2.52 0.34 0.52
CA ASN A 51 1.51 1.31 0.13
C ASN A 51 0.12 0.79 0.42
N ASP A 52 -0.74 1.66 0.93
CA ASP A 52 -2.18 1.42 1.03
C ASP A 52 -2.93 2.26 0.00
N TYR A 53 -3.40 1.61 -1.07
CA TYR A 53 -4.17 2.23 -2.15
C TYR A 53 -5.67 1.87 -2.10
N GLY A 54 -6.10 1.12 -1.12
CA GLY A 54 -7.39 0.41 -1.12
C GLY A 54 -8.62 1.25 -1.43
N THR A 55 -8.64 2.51 -0.99
CA THR A 55 -9.79 3.39 -1.24
C THR A 55 -9.67 4.19 -2.55
N VAL A 56 -8.43 4.45 -3.01
CA VAL A 56 -8.18 5.14 -4.30
C VAL A 56 -8.68 4.29 -5.46
N GLY A 57 -8.53 2.96 -5.37
CA GLY A 57 -9.04 2.03 -6.36
C GLY A 57 -10.55 2.14 -6.57
N ARG A 58 -11.33 2.20 -5.50
CA ARG A 58 -12.79 2.31 -5.57
C ARG A 58 -13.25 3.63 -6.19
N LEU A 59 -12.60 4.75 -5.89
CA LEU A 59 -12.91 6.05 -6.50
C LEU A 59 -12.54 6.09 -7.99
N ASN A 60 -11.41 5.49 -8.37
CA ASN A 60 -11.04 5.39 -9.78
C ASN A 60 -12.04 4.53 -10.56
N VAL A 61 -12.60 3.48 -9.96
CA VAL A 61 -13.68 2.69 -10.57
C VAL A 61 -14.94 3.54 -10.82
N VAL A 62 -15.32 4.35 -9.84
CA VAL A 62 -16.47 5.26 -9.99
C VAL A 62 -16.17 6.36 -11.02
N ALA A 63 -14.98 6.97 -10.95
CA ALA A 63 -14.55 7.99 -11.92
C ALA A 63 -14.45 7.43 -13.35
N GLY A 64 -14.04 6.17 -13.52
CA GLY A 64 -14.00 5.50 -14.82
C GLY A 64 -15.36 5.23 -15.43
N LYS A 65 -16.44 5.20 -14.62
CA LYS A 65 -17.82 5.14 -15.13
C LYS A 65 -18.26 6.48 -15.75
N VAL A 66 -17.70 7.59 -15.28
CA VAL A 66 -18.04 8.95 -15.73
C VAL A 66 -17.19 9.38 -16.94
N PHE A 67 -15.92 8.92 -17.03
CA PHE A 67 -15.00 9.31 -18.09
C PHE A 67 -14.71 8.15 -19.07
N PRO A 68 -15.29 8.13 -20.28
CA PRO A 68 -15.17 6.99 -21.20
C PRO A 68 -13.73 6.69 -21.68
N THR A 69 -12.88 7.69 -21.76
CA THR A 69 -11.45 7.54 -22.17
C THR A 69 -10.61 6.76 -21.16
N ARG A 70 -11.01 6.72 -19.89
CA ARG A 70 -10.33 5.95 -18.84
C ARG A 70 -10.95 4.59 -18.58
N ARG A 71 -12.07 4.25 -19.21
CA ARG A 71 -12.84 3.02 -18.96
C ARG A 71 -12.02 1.74 -19.08
N ARG A 72 -11.12 1.65 -20.07
CA ARG A 72 -10.34 0.42 -20.31
C ARG A 72 -9.31 0.18 -19.21
N MET A 73 -8.54 1.21 -18.84
CA MET A 73 -7.51 1.13 -17.79
C MET A 73 -8.14 0.91 -16.41
N VAL A 74 -9.20 1.61 -16.10
CA VAL A 74 -9.92 1.49 -14.82
C VAL A 74 -10.61 0.12 -14.71
N ARG A 75 -11.15 -0.44 -15.79
CA ARG A 75 -11.74 -1.77 -15.79
C ARG A 75 -10.67 -2.85 -15.56
N MET A 76 -9.48 -2.69 -16.16
CA MET A 76 -8.35 -3.62 -15.99
C MET A 76 -7.82 -3.59 -14.54
N LEU A 77 -7.65 -2.41 -13.96
CA LEU A 77 -7.23 -2.27 -12.56
C LEU A 77 -8.30 -2.75 -11.57
N ALA A 78 -9.57 -2.45 -11.82
CA ALA A 78 -10.68 -2.81 -10.94
C ALA A 78 -10.93 -4.33 -10.85
N THR A 79 -10.60 -5.10 -11.89
CA THR A 79 -10.72 -6.56 -11.91
C THR A 79 -9.55 -7.27 -11.22
N GLN A 80 -8.44 -6.57 -11.01
CA GLN A 80 -7.23 -7.14 -10.40
C GLN A 80 -7.05 -6.74 -8.93
N TRP A 81 -7.78 -5.74 -8.43
CA TRP A 81 -7.69 -5.29 -7.05
C TRP A 81 -8.61 -6.09 -6.14
N ASP A 82 -8.01 -6.93 -5.32
CA ASP A 82 -8.71 -7.80 -4.38
C ASP A 82 -8.77 -7.16 -2.98
N PHE A 83 -7.69 -6.53 -2.54
CA PHE A 83 -7.61 -5.90 -1.22
C PHE A 83 -8.31 -4.54 -1.16
N ARG A 84 -9.14 -4.36 -0.13
CA ARG A 84 -9.95 -3.14 0.04
C ARG A 84 -9.24 -2.00 0.79
N GLY A 85 -7.99 -2.20 1.20
CA GLY A 85 -7.21 -1.30 2.03
C GLY A 85 -7.41 -1.52 3.52
N PHE A 86 -6.52 -0.94 4.30
CA PHE A 86 -6.56 -1.00 5.76
C PHE A 86 -7.59 -0.01 6.31
N LYS A 87 -8.25 -0.38 7.42
CA LYS A 87 -9.20 0.50 8.12
C LYS A 87 -8.51 1.77 8.61
N ASP A 88 -7.36 1.58 9.25
CA ASP A 88 -6.48 2.61 9.78
C ASP A 88 -5.02 2.12 9.74
N ALA A 89 -4.08 2.95 10.16
CA ALA A 89 -2.66 2.60 10.18
C ALA A 89 -2.30 1.55 11.23
N HIS A 90 -3.13 1.30 12.23
CA HIS A 90 -2.90 0.28 13.25
C HIS A 90 -3.56 -1.06 12.93
N HIS A 91 -4.35 -1.15 11.86
CA HIS A 91 -5.03 -2.39 11.47
C HIS A 91 -4.09 -3.58 11.26
N PRO A 92 -2.90 -3.44 10.64
CA PRO A 92 -1.92 -4.53 10.54
C PRO A 92 -1.42 -5.05 11.88
N GLU A 93 -1.32 -4.21 12.92
CA GLU A 93 -0.93 -4.63 14.26
C GLU A 93 -1.97 -5.56 14.90
N ALA A 94 -3.26 -5.36 14.58
CA ALA A 94 -4.32 -6.26 15.04
C ALA A 94 -4.23 -7.67 14.40
N TRP A 95 -3.65 -7.78 13.21
CA TRP A 95 -3.39 -9.05 12.54
C TRP A 95 -2.11 -9.73 13.04
N ASN A 96 -1.11 -8.93 13.39
CA ASN A 96 0.19 -9.38 13.81
C ASN A 96 0.76 -8.48 14.91
N PRO A 97 0.71 -8.94 16.18
CA PRO A 97 1.16 -8.14 17.34
C PRO A 97 2.66 -7.89 17.37
N ASN A 98 3.45 -8.56 16.52
CA ASN A 98 4.88 -8.29 16.39
C ASN A 98 5.17 -7.02 15.56
N LEU A 99 4.17 -6.49 14.86
CA LEU A 99 4.30 -5.24 14.13
C LEU A 99 4.04 -4.05 15.07
N THR A 100 4.86 -3.01 14.92
CA THR A 100 4.66 -1.72 15.60
C THR A 100 4.75 -0.62 14.54
N LEU A 101 3.71 0.17 14.38
CA LEU A 101 3.69 1.31 13.47
C LEU A 101 4.78 2.31 13.86
N ILE A 102 5.65 2.67 12.92
CA ILE A 102 6.68 3.69 13.11
C ILE A 102 6.24 4.98 12.42
N GLU A 103 5.68 4.86 11.21
CA GLU A 103 5.42 6.01 10.36
C GLU A 103 4.22 5.75 9.45
N GLU A 104 3.38 6.76 9.32
CA GLU A 104 2.34 6.87 8.31
C GLU A 104 2.61 8.12 7.50
N ALA A 105 2.97 7.96 6.23
CA ALA A 105 3.23 9.05 5.31
C ALA A 105 2.15 9.11 4.23
N SER A 106 1.72 10.32 3.87
CA SER A 106 0.84 10.50 2.72
C SER A 106 1.66 10.46 1.43
N ALA A 107 1.37 9.53 0.54
CA ALA A 107 2.02 9.44 -0.76
C ALA A 107 1.81 10.70 -1.64
N MET A 108 0.83 11.54 -1.29
CA MET A 108 0.54 12.79 -2.01
C MET A 108 1.28 14.00 -1.44
N GLN A 109 1.65 14.00 -0.17
CA GLN A 109 2.34 15.11 0.49
C GLN A 109 3.86 15.08 0.23
N GLU A 110 4.45 13.90 0.14
CA GLU A 110 5.89 13.72 -0.03
C GLU A 110 6.34 13.69 -1.48
N ALA A 111 5.40 13.54 -2.42
CA ALA A 111 5.74 13.69 -3.82
C ALA A 111 6.28 15.10 -4.06
N ASP A 112 7.52 15.22 -4.49
CA ASP A 112 8.09 16.50 -4.93
C ASP A 112 7.31 16.99 -6.16
N LEU A 113 6.22 17.69 -5.88
CA LEU A 113 5.34 18.25 -6.90
C LEU A 113 6.06 19.21 -7.83
N SER A 114 7.28 19.67 -7.48
CA SER A 114 8.08 20.57 -8.32
C SER A 114 8.54 19.92 -9.61
N LEU A 115 8.71 18.59 -9.60
CA LEU A 115 9.14 17.81 -10.76
C LEU A 115 8.02 17.59 -11.80
N PHE A 116 6.78 17.87 -11.44
CA PHE A 116 5.63 17.62 -12.32
C PHE A 116 5.22 18.88 -13.11
N PRO A 117 4.58 18.69 -14.28
CA PRO A 117 4.02 19.81 -15.07
C PRO A 117 3.04 20.67 -14.25
N PRO A 118 2.89 21.97 -14.57
CA PRO A 118 2.10 22.91 -13.76
C PRO A 118 0.65 22.46 -13.49
N LEU A 119 0.03 21.80 -14.45
CA LEU A 119 -1.34 21.30 -14.33
C LEU A 119 -1.46 20.15 -13.32
N VAL A 120 -0.43 19.30 -13.25
CA VAL A 120 -0.36 18.19 -12.29
C VAL A 120 -0.09 18.73 -10.90
N ARG A 121 0.80 19.73 -10.78
CA ARG A 121 1.07 20.45 -9.52
C ARG A 121 -0.19 21.10 -8.94
N LEU A 122 -0.95 21.79 -9.79
CA LEU A 122 -2.19 22.43 -9.36
C LEU A 122 -3.22 21.39 -8.87
N ARG A 123 -3.36 20.28 -9.59
CA ARG A 123 -4.25 19.18 -9.19
C ARG A 123 -3.81 18.49 -7.91
N GLY A 124 -2.49 18.29 -7.72
CA GLY A 124 -1.93 17.73 -6.50
C GLY A 124 -2.19 18.63 -5.29
N ARG A 125 -1.98 19.95 -5.43
CA ARG A 125 -2.30 20.93 -4.39
C ARG A 125 -3.79 20.98 -4.06
N MET A 126 -4.65 20.94 -5.06
CA MET A 126 -6.10 20.86 -4.81
C MET A 126 -6.50 19.56 -4.13
N ALA A 127 -5.90 18.44 -4.51
CA ALA A 127 -6.16 17.13 -3.90
C ALA A 127 -5.73 17.09 -2.42
N ALA A 128 -4.61 17.73 -2.07
CA ALA A 128 -4.11 17.84 -0.70
C ALA A 128 -5.06 18.62 0.24
N HIS A 129 -5.92 19.48 -0.30
CA HIS A 129 -6.94 20.20 0.49
C HIS A 129 -8.20 19.36 0.78
N PHE A 130 -8.32 18.18 0.17
CA PHE A 130 -9.44 17.28 0.46
C PHE A 130 -8.99 16.15 1.39
N PRO A 131 -9.30 16.20 2.69
CA PRO A 131 -8.86 15.20 3.68
C PRO A 131 -9.32 13.79 3.36
N VAL A 132 -10.34 13.66 2.52
CA VAL A 132 -10.84 12.38 2.00
C VAL A 132 -9.88 11.75 0.97
N ILE A 133 -9.07 12.52 0.27
CA ILE A 133 -8.08 12.04 -0.72
C ILE A 133 -6.74 11.77 -0.02
N GLU A 134 -6.37 12.59 0.95
CA GLU A 134 -5.14 12.48 1.72
C GLU A 134 -5.03 11.14 2.48
N ARG A 135 -6.14 10.66 3.04
CA ARG A 135 -6.20 9.37 3.74
C ARG A 135 -6.19 8.13 2.84
N LYS A 136 -6.09 8.29 1.51
CA LYS A 136 -6.40 7.23 0.54
C LYS A 136 -5.21 6.70 -0.24
N ALA A 137 -4.07 7.36 -0.17
CA ALA A 137 -2.81 6.85 -0.69
C ALA A 137 -1.74 7.16 0.35
N ARG A 138 -1.43 6.16 1.16
CA ARG A 138 -0.49 6.28 2.26
C ARG A 138 0.58 5.20 2.19
N ILE A 139 1.72 5.51 2.73
CA ILE A 139 2.80 4.57 2.96
C ILE A 139 2.81 4.28 4.45
N LEU A 140 2.77 3.02 4.80
CA LEU A 140 2.80 2.55 6.18
C LEU A 140 4.11 1.83 6.42
N CYS A 141 4.81 2.22 7.47
CA CYS A 141 6.07 1.62 7.88
C CYS A 141 5.95 1.05 9.31
N TYR A 142 6.31 -0.20 9.47
CA TYR A 142 6.28 -0.92 10.75
C TYR A 142 7.64 -1.48 11.07
N ARG A 143 7.95 -1.54 12.37
CA ARG A 143 9.06 -2.31 12.94
C ARG A 143 8.52 -3.64 13.46
N PHE A 144 9.36 -4.66 13.38
CA PHE A 144 9.14 -5.98 13.99
C PHE A 144 10.41 -6.52 14.61
#